data_36d65b22c9be6d509076547dff72b6d0
#
_entry.id   36d65b22c9be6d509076547dff72b6d0
#
_cell.length_a   1.000
_cell.length_b   1.000
_cell.length_c   1.000
_cell.angle_alpha   90.00
_cell.angle_beta   90.00
_cell.angle_gamma   90.00
#
_symmetry.space_group_name_H-M   'P 1'
#
loop_
_entity.id
_entity.type
_entity.pdbx_description
1 polymer ?
#
loop_
_entity_poly.entity_id
_entity_poly.type
_entity_poly.pdbx_seq_one_letter_code
_entity_poly.pdbx_strand_id
1 'polypeptide(L)'
;SDRYVFHVMIGLAVMMILYLLDYTVLAKFSKIIAAVLLSVCLLVILEGGQVNGARIFISLPGGRRGMDVQKLMLFYVPIYGAILYKYHGWGYKGLIRAILWLIAPVILVYSLPALRTACVMLVTMLTMLTIAIKKDWFTVSKKRTICGIWAVFLTAPIAAFLGMYLRNRLAEYQIARIQAMFSSGSETDYLTKMLHSLWRQNKLIGKSKSDVTGILPAFNADYILTYLSSVYGIIAAILLCCVLAVLIFAVFNTALRQKNQLGMMMGCGCGIVFLISFLINVLENLGVFPQSITFLPFFSAGGSCIIVSYGLMGIVLSTYRYKNIYPRHPETGFMSINSKVKKVS
;
A
#
# COMPACT_ATOMS: atom_id res chain seq x y z
N SER A 1 14.22 -8.53 20.80
CA SER A 1 12.89 -9.15 20.95
C SER A 1 11.86 -8.19 21.54
N ASP A 2 12.20 -7.42 22.57
CA ASP A 2 11.26 -6.54 23.30
C ASP A 2 10.67 -5.42 22.44
N ARG A 3 11.48 -4.85 21.54
CA ARG A 3 11.00 -3.82 20.59
C ARG A 3 9.94 -4.38 19.62
N TYR A 4 10.07 -5.61 19.20
CA TYR A 4 9.08 -6.25 18.31
C TYR A 4 7.75 -6.43 19.03
N VAL A 5 7.78 -6.97 20.27
CA VAL A 5 6.59 -7.15 21.10
C VAL A 5 5.90 -5.80 21.35
N PHE A 6 6.67 -4.76 21.67
CA PHE A 6 6.14 -3.41 21.86
C PHE A 6 5.42 -2.88 20.60
N HIS A 7 5.99 -3.06 19.40
CA HIS A 7 5.32 -2.64 18.16
C HIS A 7 4.06 -3.46 17.86
N VAL A 8 4.05 -4.77 18.19
CA VAL A 8 2.86 -5.59 18.07
C VAL A 8 1.76 -5.11 19.01
N MET A 9 2.09 -4.78 20.26
CA MET A 9 1.11 -4.22 21.20
C MET A 9 0.51 -2.90 20.71
N ILE A 10 1.34 -2.00 20.19
CA ILE A 10 0.85 -0.76 19.57
C ILE A 10 -0.03 -1.07 18.35
N GLY A 11 0.39 -2.00 17.49
CA GLY A 11 -0.38 -2.41 16.33
C GLY A 11 -1.75 -2.96 16.71
N LEU A 12 -1.82 -3.83 17.72
CA LEU A 12 -3.07 -4.37 18.25
C LEU A 12 -3.96 -3.26 18.85
N ALA A 13 -3.37 -2.31 19.57
CA ALA A 13 -4.12 -1.17 20.11
C ALA A 13 -4.72 -0.32 18.98
N VAL A 14 -3.94 -0.01 17.92
CA VAL A 14 -4.43 0.73 16.74
C VAL A 14 -5.53 -0.06 16.03
N MET A 15 -5.35 -1.37 15.86
CA MET A 15 -6.38 -2.25 15.27
C MET A 15 -7.66 -2.19 16.07
N MET A 16 -7.58 -2.27 17.41
CA MET A 16 -8.75 -2.24 18.30
C MET A 16 -9.46 -0.88 18.26
N ILE A 17 -8.72 0.21 18.26
CA ILE A 17 -9.28 1.56 18.13
C ILE A 17 -10.04 1.68 16.80
N LEU A 18 -9.43 1.28 15.67
CA LEU A 18 -10.07 1.35 14.36
C LEU A 18 -11.22 0.36 14.21
N TYR A 19 -11.18 -0.80 14.85
CA TYR A 19 -12.29 -1.76 14.91
C TYR A 19 -13.51 -1.21 15.65
N LEU A 20 -13.27 -0.51 16.79
CA LEU A 20 -14.35 0.10 17.57
C LEU A 20 -14.91 1.36 16.91
N LEU A 21 -14.07 2.07 16.16
CA LEU A 21 -14.47 3.25 15.42
C LEU A 21 -15.31 2.85 14.21
N ASP A 22 -16.46 3.50 14.04
CA ASP A 22 -17.29 3.28 12.87
C ASP A 22 -16.60 3.78 11.60
N TYR A 23 -16.47 2.91 10.59
CA TYR A 23 -15.86 3.27 9.31
C TYR A 23 -16.57 4.43 8.60
N THR A 24 -17.86 4.69 8.89
CA THR A 24 -18.60 5.84 8.34
C THR A 24 -18.08 7.17 8.89
N VAL A 25 -17.55 7.20 10.11
CA VAL A 25 -16.87 8.36 10.69
C VAL A 25 -15.59 8.66 9.90
N LEU A 26 -14.79 7.63 9.59
CA LEU A 26 -13.61 7.79 8.72
C LEU A 26 -14.02 8.34 7.36
N ALA A 27 -15.13 7.85 6.80
CA ALA A 27 -15.65 8.34 5.53
C ALA A 27 -16.15 9.78 5.62
N LYS A 28 -16.83 10.16 6.71
CA LYS A 28 -17.28 11.53 6.94
C LYS A 28 -16.13 12.53 6.90
N PHE A 29 -15.02 12.20 7.57
CA PHE A 29 -13.83 13.04 7.65
C PHE A 29 -12.75 12.69 6.60
N SER A 30 -13.06 11.87 5.60
CA SER A 30 -12.07 11.36 4.64
C SER A 30 -11.23 12.44 3.96
N LYS A 31 -11.79 13.58 3.56
CA LYS A 31 -11.04 14.69 2.95
C LYS A 31 -10.06 15.34 3.93
N ILE A 32 -10.47 15.48 5.20
CA ILE A 32 -9.63 16.04 6.25
C ILE A 32 -8.49 15.06 6.56
N ILE A 33 -8.81 13.79 6.75
CA ILE A 33 -7.79 12.74 6.99
C ILE A 33 -6.81 12.67 5.82
N ALA A 34 -7.31 12.70 4.58
CA ALA A 34 -6.48 12.73 3.39
C ALA A 34 -5.56 13.96 3.37
N ALA A 35 -6.09 15.16 3.66
CA ALA A 35 -5.30 16.39 3.73
C ALA A 35 -4.23 16.32 4.83
N VAL A 36 -4.55 15.77 6.00
CA VAL A 36 -3.58 15.57 7.10
C VAL A 36 -2.47 14.60 6.66
N LEU A 37 -2.80 13.48 6.03
CA LEU A 37 -1.79 12.53 5.53
C LEU A 37 -0.87 13.17 4.48
N LEU A 38 -1.44 13.96 3.55
CA LEU A 38 -0.67 14.70 2.56
C LEU A 38 0.23 15.76 3.21
N SER A 39 -0.28 16.48 4.22
CA SER A 39 0.51 17.47 4.97
C SER A 39 1.67 16.82 5.74
N VAL A 40 1.44 15.68 6.39
CA VAL A 40 2.51 14.92 7.06
C VAL A 40 3.56 14.46 6.05
N CYS A 41 3.13 13.97 4.88
CA CYS A 41 4.06 13.59 3.82
C CYS A 41 4.90 14.79 3.34
N LEU A 42 4.27 15.95 3.14
CA LEU A 42 4.96 17.18 2.74
C LEU A 42 5.95 17.66 3.82
N LEU A 43 5.57 17.63 5.09
CA LEU A 43 6.47 17.99 6.20
C LEU A 43 7.71 17.09 6.23
N VAL A 44 7.56 15.78 5.99
CA VAL A 44 8.70 14.86 5.95
C VAL A 44 9.60 15.12 4.73
N ILE A 45 9.04 15.53 3.59
CA ILE A 45 9.84 15.95 2.43
C ILE A 45 10.71 17.17 2.78
N LEU A 46 10.18 18.11 3.57
CA LEU A 46 10.87 19.35 3.93
C LEU A 46 11.86 19.15 5.08
N GLU A 47 11.45 18.49 6.17
CA GLU A 47 12.17 18.43 7.46
C GLU A 47 12.41 17.01 7.98
N GLY A 48 12.11 15.97 7.20
CA GLY A 48 12.19 14.58 7.66
C GLY A 48 13.61 14.10 7.94
N GLY A 49 13.70 13.10 8.84
CA GLY A 49 14.96 12.40 9.17
C GLY A 49 15.54 11.68 7.96
N GLN A 50 16.82 11.94 7.68
CA GLN A 50 17.54 11.34 6.55
C GLN A 50 18.08 9.95 6.90
N VAL A 51 17.93 9.01 5.96
CA VAL A 51 18.58 7.71 5.98
C VAL A 51 19.12 7.44 4.57
N ASN A 52 20.43 7.24 4.46
CA ASN A 52 21.11 7.03 3.17
C ASN A 52 20.76 8.14 2.13
N GLY A 53 20.68 9.40 2.60
CA GLY A 53 20.34 10.55 1.74
C GLY A 53 18.84 10.74 1.45
N ALA A 54 17.98 9.83 1.94
CA ALA A 54 16.53 9.89 1.74
C ALA A 54 15.80 10.35 3.01
N ARG A 55 14.90 11.32 2.90
CA ARG A 55 14.02 11.75 3.99
C ARG A 55 12.78 10.88 4.01
N ILE A 56 12.71 9.93 4.94
CA ILE A 56 11.66 8.89 4.94
C ILE A 56 10.90 8.88 6.28
N PHE A 57 11.56 9.27 7.37
CA PHE A 57 11.02 9.13 8.72
C PHE A 57 10.55 10.47 9.28
N ILE A 58 9.47 10.40 10.08
CA ILE A 58 9.07 11.52 10.94
C ILE A 58 10.21 11.76 11.95
N SER A 59 10.73 12.98 12.00
CA SER A 59 11.74 13.36 12.99
C SER A 59 11.09 13.53 14.35
N LEU A 60 11.54 12.75 15.34
CA LEU A 60 11.11 12.88 16.72
C LEU A 60 12.14 13.70 17.52
N PRO A 61 11.71 14.41 18.59
CA PRO A 61 12.61 15.09 19.50
C PRO A 61 13.72 14.17 20.00
N GLY A 62 14.97 14.67 20.04
CA GLY A 62 16.14 13.89 20.41
C GLY A 62 16.75 13.04 19.29
N GLY A 63 16.47 13.34 18.01
CA GLY A 63 17.07 12.65 16.86
C GLY A 63 16.59 11.21 16.65
N ARG A 64 15.53 10.79 17.34
CA ARG A 64 14.94 9.46 17.19
C ARG A 64 14.15 9.35 15.91
N ARG A 65 14.28 8.22 15.23
CA ARG A 65 13.49 7.90 14.03
C ARG A 65 12.06 7.54 14.44
N GLY A 66 11.09 8.28 13.92
CA GLY A 66 9.69 7.99 14.09
C GLY A 66 9.17 6.99 13.06
N MET A 67 7.88 7.09 12.76
CA MET A 67 7.21 6.22 11.80
C MET A 67 7.66 6.50 10.37
N ASP A 68 7.79 5.44 9.56
CA ASP A 68 8.04 5.52 8.12
C ASP A 68 6.78 6.05 7.42
N VAL A 69 6.90 7.25 6.85
CA VAL A 69 5.78 7.93 6.19
C VAL A 69 5.33 7.22 4.91
N GLN A 70 6.24 6.55 4.20
CA GLN A 70 5.88 5.79 3.01
C GLN A 70 4.84 4.70 3.34
N LYS A 71 5.03 4.01 4.47
CA LYS A 71 4.09 2.98 4.93
C LYS A 71 2.82 3.59 5.52
N LEU A 72 2.94 4.72 6.24
CA LEU A 72 1.79 5.45 6.75
C LEU A 72 0.84 5.89 5.62
N MET A 73 1.38 6.28 4.46
CA MET A 73 0.58 6.68 3.30
C MET A 73 -0.30 5.56 2.73
N LEU A 74 -0.07 4.29 3.07
CA LEU A 74 -0.97 3.21 2.69
C LEU A 74 -2.36 3.32 3.34
N PHE A 75 -2.49 4.01 4.48
CA PHE A 75 -3.80 4.36 5.03
C PHE A 75 -4.62 5.29 4.13
N TYR A 76 -3.97 6.00 3.22
CA TYR A 76 -4.68 6.83 2.25
C TYR A 76 -5.58 6.01 1.32
N VAL A 77 -5.23 4.74 1.06
CA VAL A 77 -5.97 3.87 0.13
C VAL A 77 -7.43 3.65 0.56
N PRO A 78 -7.74 3.15 1.78
CA PRO A 78 -9.14 3.03 2.21
C PRO A 78 -9.85 4.38 2.33
N ILE A 79 -9.13 5.45 2.69
CA ILE A 79 -9.67 6.82 2.72
C ILE A 79 -10.01 7.31 1.30
N TYR A 80 -9.21 6.97 0.30
CA TYR A 80 -9.53 7.23 -1.10
C TYR A 80 -10.82 6.51 -1.53
N GLY A 81 -11.05 5.28 -1.05
CA GLY A 81 -12.33 4.58 -1.25
C GLY A 81 -13.54 5.37 -0.74
N ALA A 82 -13.40 6.00 0.42
CA ALA A 82 -14.43 6.87 0.96
C ALA A 82 -14.60 8.18 0.16
N ILE A 83 -13.50 8.73 -0.37
CA ILE A 83 -13.55 9.91 -1.26
C ILE A 83 -14.25 9.57 -2.58
N LEU A 84 -13.96 8.42 -3.18
CA LEU A 84 -14.66 7.93 -4.38
C LEU A 84 -16.17 7.85 -4.15
N TYR A 85 -16.57 7.32 -3.00
CA TYR A 85 -18.00 7.21 -2.64
C TYR A 85 -18.67 8.58 -2.51
N LYS A 86 -17.97 9.61 -2.00
CA LYS A 86 -18.50 10.99 -1.92
C LYS A 86 -18.78 11.64 -3.28
N TYR A 87 -18.09 11.20 -4.33
CA TYR A 87 -18.29 11.69 -5.68
C TYR A 87 -19.28 10.84 -6.51
N HIS A 88 -19.95 9.87 -5.86
CA HIS A 88 -20.99 9.06 -6.49
C HIS A 88 -22.11 9.95 -7.07
N GLY A 89 -22.46 9.73 -8.33
CA GLY A 89 -23.53 10.46 -9.03
C GLY A 89 -23.11 11.83 -9.61
N TRP A 90 -21.84 12.26 -9.49
CA TRP A 90 -21.39 13.57 -9.99
C TRP A 90 -20.91 13.56 -11.45
N GLY A 91 -21.05 12.44 -12.18
CA GLY A 91 -20.64 12.31 -13.57
C GLY A 91 -19.15 12.58 -13.80
N TYR A 92 -18.80 13.16 -14.94
CA TYR A 92 -17.40 13.47 -15.29
C TYR A 92 -16.73 14.44 -14.31
N LYS A 93 -17.46 15.39 -13.74
CA LYS A 93 -16.90 16.32 -12.71
C LYS A 93 -16.45 15.56 -11.46
N GLY A 94 -17.20 14.56 -11.05
CA GLY A 94 -16.82 13.68 -9.94
C GLY A 94 -15.59 12.84 -10.27
N LEU A 95 -15.54 12.30 -11.49
CA LEU A 95 -14.40 11.51 -11.96
C LEU A 95 -13.09 12.32 -11.98
N ILE A 96 -13.11 13.54 -12.51
CA ILE A 96 -11.92 14.42 -12.53
C ILE A 96 -11.44 14.71 -11.11
N ARG A 97 -12.33 15.03 -10.19
CA ARG A 97 -11.98 15.26 -8.78
C ARG A 97 -11.41 14.00 -8.12
N ALA A 98 -11.97 12.84 -8.43
CA ALA A 98 -11.45 11.56 -7.94
C ALA A 98 -10.03 11.29 -8.45
N ILE A 99 -9.75 11.61 -9.72
CA ILE A 99 -8.41 11.51 -10.31
C ILE A 99 -7.42 12.48 -9.64
N LEU A 100 -7.84 13.71 -9.34
CA LEU A 100 -6.98 14.68 -8.61
C LEU A 100 -6.59 14.15 -7.22
N TRP A 101 -7.53 13.56 -6.47
CA TRP A 101 -7.25 12.93 -5.19
C TRP A 101 -6.40 11.64 -5.31
N LEU A 102 -6.35 11.02 -6.47
CA LEU A 102 -5.45 9.91 -6.75
C LEU A 102 -4.02 10.40 -7.05
N ILE A 103 -3.89 11.44 -7.86
CA ILE A 103 -2.58 11.94 -8.33
C ILE A 103 -1.79 12.57 -7.18
N ALA A 104 -2.44 13.36 -6.31
CA ALA A 104 -1.78 14.11 -5.24
C ALA A 104 -0.89 13.24 -4.31
N PRO A 105 -1.37 12.14 -3.70
CA PRO A 105 -0.52 11.31 -2.86
C PRO A 105 0.57 10.57 -3.64
N VAL A 106 0.29 10.18 -4.88
CA VAL A 106 1.27 9.47 -5.72
C VAL A 106 2.47 10.35 -6.03
N ILE A 107 2.24 11.62 -6.40
CA ILE A 107 3.31 12.59 -6.67
C ILE A 107 4.12 12.84 -5.39
N LEU A 108 3.46 13.04 -4.24
CA LEU A 108 4.16 13.30 -2.97
C LEU A 108 5.00 12.10 -2.53
N VAL A 109 4.48 10.88 -2.63
CA VAL A 109 5.23 9.66 -2.29
C VAL A 109 6.35 9.39 -3.30
N TYR A 110 6.16 9.75 -4.58
CA TYR A 110 7.22 9.69 -5.58
C TYR A 110 8.37 10.66 -5.29
N SER A 111 8.06 11.84 -4.72
CA SER A 111 9.06 12.84 -4.31
C SER A 111 9.88 12.38 -3.09
N LEU A 112 9.32 11.51 -2.24
CA LEU A 112 10.11 10.66 -1.35
C LEU A 112 10.77 9.59 -2.24
N PRO A 113 12.01 9.16 -2.03
CA PRO A 113 12.65 8.12 -2.87
C PRO A 113 11.98 6.75 -2.67
N ALA A 114 10.68 6.69 -2.86
CA ALA A 114 9.74 5.60 -2.58
C ALA A 114 8.94 5.20 -3.82
N LEU A 115 9.61 5.07 -4.96
CA LEU A 115 8.98 4.74 -6.24
C LEU A 115 8.03 3.54 -6.13
N ARG A 116 8.41 2.51 -5.38
CA ARG A 116 7.61 1.31 -5.21
C ARG A 116 6.29 1.59 -4.47
N THR A 117 6.34 2.26 -3.32
CA THR A 117 5.12 2.59 -2.57
C THR A 117 4.20 3.47 -3.41
N ALA A 118 4.76 4.40 -4.20
CA ALA A 118 3.99 5.19 -5.16
C ALA A 118 3.32 4.30 -6.22
N CYS A 119 4.02 3.30 -6.78
CA CYS A 119 3.46 2.33 -7.73
C CYS A 119 2.36 1.47 -7.09
N VAL A 120 2.58 0.95 -5.87
CA VAL A 120 1.58 0.18 -5.14
C VAL A 120 0.32 1.01 -4.91
N MET A 121 0.47 2.24 -4.43
CA MET A 121 -0.65 3.17 -4.23
C MET A 121 -1.37 3.47 -5.55
N LEU A 122 -0.62 3.79 -6.61
CA LEU A 122 -1.18 4.08 -7.93
C LEU A 122 -2.02 2.92 -8.44
N VAL A 123 -1.45 1.71 -8.50
CA VAL A 123 -2.15 0.52 -9.00
C VAL A 123 -3.38 0.21 -8.14
N THR A 124 -3.26 0.30 -6.82
CA THR A 124 -4.38 0.04 -5.90
C THR A 124 -5.51 1.05 -6.11
N MET A 125 -5.19 2.34 -6.17
CA MET A 125 -6.20 3.39 -6.32
C MET A 125 -6.82 3.41 -7.72
N LEU A 126 -6.05 3.08 -8.77
CA LEU A 126 -6.59 2.86 -10.13
C LEU A 126 -7.54 1.68 -10.18
N THR A 127 -7.20 0.58 -9.49
CA THR A 127 -8.09 -0.59 -9.40
C THR A 127 -9.39 -0.23 -8.70
N MET A 128 -9.33 0.53 -7.60
CA MET A 128 -10.53 1.01 -6.89
C MET A 128 -11.37 1.94 -7.76
N LEU A 129 -10.73 2.87 -8.49
CA LEU A 129 -11.41 3.75 -9.43
C LEU A 129 -12.09 2.94 -10.56
N THR A 130 -11.42 1.89 -11.06
CA THR A 130 -11.99 0.97 -12.05
C THR A 130 -13.22 0.25 -11.52
N ILE A 131 -13.18 -0.22 -10.25
CA ILE A 131 -14.34 -0.84 -9.60
C ILE A 131 -15.50 0.17 -9.49
N ALA A 132 -15.22 1.42 -9.09
CA ALA A 132 -16.22 2.48 -8.99
C ALA A 132 -16.88 2.79 -10.35
N ILE A 133 -16.10 2.86 -11.44
CA ILE A 133 -16.62 3.07 -12.80
C ILE A 133 -17.46 1.87 -13.25
N LYS A 134 -17.03 0.62 -13.00
CA LYS A 134 -17.79 -0.59 -13.34
C LYS A 134 -19.14 -0.65 -12.61
N LYS A 135 -19.21 -0.08 -11.40
CA LYS A 135 -20.44 0.01 -10.59
C LYS A 135 -21.30 1.23 -10.89
N ASP A 136 -21.04 1.94 -11.98
CA ASP A 136 -21.81 3.11 -12.43
C ASP A 136 -21.83 4.31 -11.45
N TRP A 137 -20.80 4.48 -10.64
CA TRP A 137 -20.75 5.59 -9.69
C TRP A 137 -20.64 6.97 -10.35
N PHE A 138 -20.11 7.03 -11.58
CA PHE A 138 -19.85 8.29 -12.29
C PHE A 138 -20.73 8.49 -13.52
N THR A 139 -21.64 7.55 -13.87
CA THR A 139 -22.51 7.65 -15.06
C THR A 139 -21.74 8.01 -16.35
N VAL A 140 -20.59 7.36 -16.56
CA VAL A 140 -19.70 7.57 -17.71
C VAL A 140 -19.60 6.29 -18.57
N SER A 141 -19.11 6.42 -19.80
CA SER A 141 -18.89 5.26 -20.67
C SER A 141 -17.80 4.34 -20.11
N LYS A 142 -18.18 3.18 -19.54
CA LYS A 142 -17.30 2.27 -18.78
C LYS A 142 -16.04 1.90 -19.55
N LYS A 143 -16.17 1.28 -20.73
CA LYS A 143 -15.03 0.75 -21.50
C LYS A 143 -14.04 1.85 -21.92
N ARG A 144 -14.55 2.94 -22.51
CA ARG A 144 -13.70 4.06 -22.99
C ARG A 144 -12.96 4.73 -21.83
N THR A 145 -13.67 5.02 -20.75
CA THR A 145 -13.09 5.71 -19.58
C THR A 145 -12.05 4.85 -18.86
N ILE A 146 -12.31 3.55 -18.65
CA ILE A 146 -11.34 2.64 -18.04
C ILE A 146 -10.09 2.52 -18.92
N CYS A 147 -10.27 2.23 -20.21
CA CYS A 147 -9.16 2.11 -21.13
C CYS A 147 -8.32 3.39 -21.22
N GLY A 148 -8.98 4.56 -21.30
CA GLY A 148 -8.30 5.86 -21.32
C GLY A 148 -7.52 6.14 -20.05
N ILE A 149 -8.09 5.89 -18.87
CA ILE A 149 -7.40 6.10 -17.60
C ILE A 149 -6.17 5.19 -17.50
N TRP A 150 -6.32 3.88 -17.74
CA TRP A 150 -5.19 2.96 -17.68
C TRP A 150 -4.13 3.29 -18.75
N ALA A 151 -4.53 3.65 -19.96
CA ALA A 151 -3.59 4.09 -20.98
C ALA A 151 -2.79 5.30 -20.54
N VAL A 152 -3.45 6.35 -20.04
CA VAL A 152 -2.75 7.57 -19.57
C VAL A 152 -1.81 7.26 -18.41
N PHE A 153 -2.25 6.54 -17.39
CA PHE A 153 -1.42 6.28 -16.21
C PHE A 153 -0.28 5.27 -16.45
N LEU A 154 -0.37 4.43 -17.48
CA LEU A 154 0.73 3.56 -17.90
C LEU A 154 1.71 4.28 -18.85
N THR A 155 1.19 5.08 -19.79
CA THR A 155 2.04 5.72 -20.79
C THR A 155 2.68 7.01 -20.31
N ALA A 156 2.01 7.81 -19.47
CA ALA A 156 2.53 9.10 -19.00
C ALA A 156 3.86 9.00 -18.23
N PRO A 157 4.05 8.06 -17.27
CA PRO A 157 5.34 7.88 -16.61
C PRO A 157 6.45 7.48 -17.57
N ILE A 158 6.14 6.60 -18.53
CA ILE A 158 7.10 6.13 -19.56
C ILE A 158 7.48 7.30 -20.47
N ALA A 159 6.49 8.06 -20.94
CA ALA A 159 6.72 9.23 -21.79
C ALA A 159 7.50 10.32 -21.06
N ALA A 160 7.20 10.59 -19.79
CA ALA A 160 7.93 11.53 -18.95
C ALA A 160 9.39 11.10 -18.76
N PHE A 161 9.60 9.82 -18.46
CA PHE A 161 10.93 9.23 -18.32
C PHE A 161 11.73 9.35 -19.63
N LEU A 162 11.15 8.94 -20.75
CA LEU A 162 11.78 9.02 -22.06
C LEU A 162 12.09 10.48 -22.45
N GLY A 163 11.17 11.40 -22.16
CA GLY A 163 11.40 12.85 -22.40
C GLY A 163 12.52 13.44 -21.56
N MET A 164 12.66 13.02 -20.29
CA MET A 164 13.79 13.42 -19.44
C MET A 164 15.10 12.81 -19.90
N TYR A 165 15.09 11.54 -20.31
CA TYR A 165 16.26 10.85 -20.85
C TYR A 165 16.77 11.51 -22.13
N LEU A 166 15.89 11.77 -23.12
CA LEU A 166 16.24 12.41 -24.39
C LEU A 166 16.73 13.85 -24.24
N ARG A 167 16.33 14.55 -23.16
CA ARG A 167 16.77 15.93 -22.87
C ARG A 167 17.98 16.00 -21.94
N ASN A 168 18.59 14.86 -21.60
CA ASN A 168 19.71 14.77 -20.65
C ASN A 168 19.43 15.48 -19.30
N ARG A 169 18.15 15.43 -18.85
CA ARG A 169 17.72 16.04 -17.57
C ARG A 169 17.60 15.04 -16.43
N LEU A 170 18.02 13.80 -16.63
CA LEU A 170 18.07 12.83 -15.56
C LEU A 170 19.23 13.15 -14.62
N ALA A 171 18.98 13.08 -13.32
CA ALA A 171 20.04 13.21 -12.33
C ALA A 171 21.00 12.00 -12.41
N GLU A 172 22.29 12.23 -12.14
CA GLU A 172 23.33 11.18 -12.23
C GLU A 172 22.97 9.91 -11.45
N TYR A 173 22.34 10.06 -10.27
CA TYR A 173 21.90 8.90 -9.47
C TYR A 173 20.79 8.10 -10.15
N GLN A 174 19.94 8.72 -10.99
CA GLN A 174 18.87 8.03 -11.73
C GLN A 174 19.49 7.24 -12.89
N ILE A 175 20.45 7.82 -13.58
CA ILE A 175 21.23 7.15 -14.65
C ILE A 175 22.00 5.96 -14.05
N ALA A 176 22.67 6.16 -12.92
CA ALA A 176 23.38 5.11 -12.22
C ALA A 176 22.46 3.94 -11.79
N ARG A 177 21.25 4.23 -11.31
CA ARG A 177 20.25 3.19 -10.98
C ARG A 177 19.79 2.39 -12.20
N ILE A 178 19.58 3.06 -13.32
CA ILE A 178 19.19 2.41 -14.57
C ILE A 178 20.32 1.52 -15.07
N GLN A 179 21.53 2.04 -15.11
CA GLN A 179 22.72 1.28 -15.47
C GLN A 179 22.91 0.07 -14.53
N ALA A 180 22.70 0.23 -13.23
CA ALA A 180 22.75 -0.84 -12.25
C ALA A 180 21.67 -1.92 -12.47
N MET A 181 20.51 -1.58 -13.02
CA MET A 181 19.46 -2.58 -13.37
C MET A 181 19.85 -3.44 -14.58
N PHE A 182 20.63 -2.89 -15.51
CA PHE A 182 21.03 -3.58 -16.74
C PHE A 182 22.49 -4.08 -16.75
N SER A 183 23.31 -3.64 -15.79
CA SER A 183 24.70 -4.10 -15.69
C SER A 183 24.81 -5.35 -14.85
N SER A 184 25.41 -6.40 -15.44
CA SER A 184 25.81 -7.59 -14.71
C SER A 184 26.91 -7.20 -13.71
N GLY A 185 26.68 -7.42 -12.39
CA GLY A 185 27.61 -7.07 -11.31
C GLY A 185 27.14 -5.93 -10.40
N SER A 186 25.94 -5.42 -10.58
CA SER A 186 25.33 -4.45 -9.65
C SER A 186 25.04 -5.08 -8.28
N GLU A 187 24.91 -4.25 -7.25
CA GLU A 187 24.56 -4.71 -5.89
C GLU A 187 23.21 -5.49 -5.89
N THR A 188 22.27 -5.12 -6.76
CA THR A 188 21.01 -5.84 -6.97
C THR A 188 21.23 -7.22 -7.60
N ASP A 189 22.16 -7.36 -8.55
CA ASP A 189 22.51 -8.64 -9.17
C ASP A 189 23.19 -9.56 -8.15
N TYR A 190 24.07 -9.01 -7.31
CA TYR A 190 24.72 -9.73 -6.22
C TYR A 190 23.70 -10.28 -5.21
N LEU A 191 22.77 -9.43 -4.74
CA LEU A 191 21.73 -9.84 -3.80
C LEU A 191 20.78 -10.89 -4.42
N THR A 192 20.42 -10.74 -5.68
CA THR A 192 19.59 -11.71 -6.41
C THR A 192 20.29 -13.07 -6.50
N LYS A 193 21.54 -13.10 -6.94
CA LYS A 193 22.35 -14.34 -7.00
C LYS A 193 22.49 -14.98 -5.64
N MET A 194 22.68 -14.17 -4.62
CA MET A 194 22.77 -14.60 -3.24
C MET A 194 21.46 -15.24 -2.74
N LEU A 195 20.31 -14.62 -2.97
CA LEU A 195 19.01 -15.20 -2.65
C LEU A 195 18.81 -16.54 -3.35
N HIS A 196 19.10 -16.61 -4.66
CA HIS A 196 19.02 -17.87 -5.40
C HIS A 196 19.94 -18.95 -4.81
N SER A 197 21.16 -18.59 -4.38
CA SER A 197 22.06 -19.53 -3.74
C SER A 197 21.54 -20.02 -2.39
N LEU A 198 20.95 -19.13 -1.60
CA LEU A 198 20.34 -19.47 -0.31
C LEU A 198 19.15 -20.41 -0.50
N TRP A 199 18.23 -20.09 -1.44
CA TRP A 199 17.08 -20.96 -1.72
C TRP A 199 17.48 -22.36 -2.20
N ARG A 200 18.57 -22.50 -2.99
CA ARG A 200 19.10 -23.80 -3.43
C ARG A 200 19.69 -24.62 -2.28
N GLN A 201 20.23 -23.95 -1.25
CA GLN A 201 20.85 -24.61 -0.08
C GLN A 201 19.82 -24.93 1.02
N ASN A 202 18.60 -24.36 0.95
CA ASN A 202 17.57 -24.58 1.94
C ASN A 202 17.04 -26.02 1.87
N LYS A 203 16.86 -26.63 3.04
CA LYS A 203 16.23 -27.93 3.17
C LYS A 203 14.71 -27.82 3.11
N LEU A 204 14.06 -28.92 2.78
CA LEU A 204 12.58 -28.97 2.86
C LEU A 204 12.10 -28.78 4.29
N ILE A 205 12.75 -29.42 5.26
CA ILE A 205 12.46 -29.31 6.70
C ILE A 205 13.78 -29.15 7.45
N GLY A 206 13.79 -28.26 8.45
CA GLY A 206 14.91 -28.03 9.35
C GLY A 206 15.90 -26.96 8.88
N LYS A 207 16.90 -26.70 9.72
CA LYS A 207 17.86 -25.61 9.54
C LYS A 207 18.79 -25.84 8.35
N SER A 208 18.98 -24.83 7.52
CA SER A 208 19.96 -24.79 6.45
C SER A 208 21.40 -24.72 7.02
N LYS A 209 22.39 -25.05 6.18
CA LYS A 209 23.83 -24.93 6.54
C LYS A 209 24.28 -23.45 6.54
N SER A 210 23.65 -22.60 5.79
CA SER A 210 23.98 -21.16 5.64
C SER A 210 23.35 -20.31 6.74
N ASP A 211 24.19 -19.49 7.39
CA ASP A 211 23.70 -18.50 8.35
C ASP A 211 23.25 -17.22 7.61
N VAL A 212 21.93 -17.06 7.48
CA VAL A 212 21.31 -15.94 6.78
C VAL A 212 21.44 -14.63 7.57
N THR A 213 21.58 -14.71 8.90
CA THR A 213 21.60 -13.53 9.78
C THR A 213 22.82 -12.65 9.59
N GLY A 214 23.97 -13.22 9.22
CA GLY A 214 25.19 -12.49 8.91
C GLY A 214 25.33 -12.03 7.46
N ILE A 215 24.45 -12.53 6.59
CA ILE A 215 24.59 -12.39 5.14
C ILE A 215 23.58 -11.39 4.57
N LEU A 216 22.30 -11.44 4.99
CA LEU A 216 21.27 -10.59 4.44
C LEU A 216 21.00 -9.35 5.31
N PRO A 217 21.02 -8.14 4.73
CA PRO A 217 20.57 -6.94 5.43
C PRO A 217 19.07 -7.04 5.69
N ALA A 218 18.58 -6.54 6.85
CA ALA A 218 17.15 -6.53 7.20
C ALA A 218 16.43 -7.89 7.04
N PHE A 219 17.14 -9.01 7.33
CA PHE A 219 16.63 -10.39 7.16
C PHE A 219 15.29 -10.63 7.88
N ASN A 220 15.03 -9.96 8.98
CA ASN A 220 13.80 -10.08 9.78
C ASN A 220 12.67 -9.12 9.35
N ALA A 221 12.93 -8.22 8.42
CA ALA A 221 11.92 -7.27 7.89
C ALA A 221 11.57 -7.57 6.44
N ASP A 222 12.50 -7.35 5.53
CA ASP A 222 12.25 -7.44 4.09
C ASP A 222 12.40 -8.88 3.58
N TYR A 223 13.37 -9.65 4.13
CA TYR A 223 13.68 -11.02 3.71
C TYR A 223 13.18 -12.09 4.68
N ILE A 224 12.06 -11.82 5.35
CA ILE A 224 11.51 -12.73 6.36
C ILE A 224 11.19 -14.14 5.82
N LEU A 225 10.75 -14.27 4.56
CA LEU A 225 10.48 -15.57 3.93
C LEU A 225 11.76 -16.37 3.71
N THR A 226 12.82 -15.72 3.22
CA THR A 226 14.13 -16.35 3.04
C THR A 226 14.73 -16.75 4.39
N TYR A 227 14.59 -15.89 5.41
CA TYR A 227 15.01 -16.22 6.77
C TYR A 227 14.24 -17.43 7.32
N LEU A 228 12.91 -17.44 7.20
CA LEU A 228 12.08 -18.54 7.69
C LEU A 228 12.40 -19.86 6.99
N SER A 229 12.60 -19.81 5.66
CA SER A 229 12.98 -20.99 4.89
C SER A 229 14.35 -21.54 5.25
N SER A 230 15.29 -20.70 5.69
CA SER A 230 16.62 -21.14 6.09
C SER A 230 16.66 -21.70 7.52
N VAL A 231 15.80 -21.22 8.42
CA VAL A 231 15.77 -21.68 9.82
C VAL A 231 14.88 -22.91 10.02
N TYR A 232 13.70 -22.91 9.40
CA TYR A 232 12.67 -23.95 9.60
C TYR A 232 12.44 -24.84 8.37
N GLY A 233 12.96 -24.44 7.23
CA GLY A 233 12.79 -25.14 5.96
C GLY A 233 11.78 -24.49 5.03
N ILE A 234 11.79 -24.92 3.77
CA ILE A 234 10.93 -24.38 2.69
C ILE A 234 9.45 -24.58 3.01
N ILE A 235 9.07 -25.70 3.62
CA ILE A 235 7.68 -26.01 3.99
C ILE A 235 7.12 -24.95 4.94
N ALA A 236 7.92 -24.45 5.90
CA ALA A 236 7.47 -23.40 6.81
C ALA A 236 7.20 -22.07 6.08
N ALA A 237 8.03 -21.72 5.09
CA ALA A 237 7.79 -20.53 4.25
C ALA A 237 6.53 -20.69 3.38
N ILE A 238 6.29 -21.86 2.79
CA ILE A 238 5.08 -22.15 2.02
C ILE A 238 3.84 -22.09 2.93
N LEU A 239 3.90 -22.67 4.12
CA LEU A 239 2.81 -22.64 5.08
C LEU A 239 2.43 -21.19 5.45
N LEU A 240 3.43 -20.35 5.71
CA LEU A 240 3.22 -18.94 5.98
C LEU A 240 2.54 -18.22 4.80
N CYS A 241 2.99 -18.48 3.57
CA CYS A 241 2.38 -17.93 2.36
C CYS A 241 0.91 -18.39 2.22
N CYS A 242 0.61 -19.65 2.48
CA CYS A 242 -0.75 -20.19 2.46
C CYS A 242 -1.66 -19.51 3.50
N VAL A 243 -1.17 -19.34 4.74
CA VAL A 243 -1.93 -18.64 5.80
C VAL A 243 -2.24 -17.19 5.40
N LEU A 244 -1.25 -16.47 4.86
CA LEU A 244 -1.46 -15.10 4.38
C LEU A 244 -2.42 -15.05 3.19
N ALA A 245 -2.32 -15.98 2.25
CA ALA A 245 -3.24 -16.05 1.10
C ALA A 245 -4.68 -16.28 1.56
N VAL A 246 -4.91 -17.19 2.52
CA VAL A 246 -6.23 -17.43 3.13
C VAL A 246 -6.73 -16.18 3.84
N LEU A 247 -5.88 -15.47 4.59
CA LEU A 247 -6.23 -14.22 5.26
C LEU A 247 -6.64 -13.14 4.25
N ILE A 248 -5.87 -12.95 3.19
CA ILE A 248 -6.18 -11.99 2.12
C ILE A 248 -7.50 -12.36 1.44
N PHE A 249 -7.72 -13.64 1.16
CA PHE A 249 -8.99 -14.13 0.62
C PHE A 249 -10.17 -13.84 1.57
N ALA A 250 -9.98 -14.05 2.87
CA ALA A 250 -11.01 -13.73 3.88
C ALA A 250 -11.32 -12.21 3.92
N VAL A 251 -10.30 -11.34 3.76
CA VAL A 251 -10.49 -9.89 3.65
C VAL A 251 -11.34 -9.53 2.43
N PHE A 252 -11.03 -10.08 1.25
CA PHE A 252 -11.83 -9.86 0.05
C PHE A 252 -13.26 -10.40 0.18
N ASN A 253 -13.41 -11.59 0.71
CA ASN A 253 -14.73 -12.19 0.95
C ASN A 253 -15.57 -11.32 1.90
N THR A 254 -14.95 -10.79 2.97
CA THR A 254 -15.59 -9.87 3.89
C THR A 254 -15.99 -8.56 3.19
N ALA A 255 -15.10 -7.98 2.38
CA ALA A 255 -15.37 -6.75 1.64
C ALA A 255 -16.48 -6.93 0.58
N LEU A 256 -16.43 -8.01 -0.19
CA LEU A 256 -17.40 -8.26 -1.28
C LEU A 256 -18.80 -8.61 -0.76
N ARG A 257 -18.90 -9.20 0.43
CA ARG A 257 -20.18 -9.51 1.08
C ARG A 257 -20.82 -8.30 1.79
N GLN A 258 -20.19 -7.14 1.75
CA GLN A 258 -20.76 -5.92 2.31
C GLN A 258 -21.99 -5.46 1.52
N LYS A 259 -23.10 -5.23 2.22
CA LYS A 259 -24.30 -4.61 1.62
C LYS A 259 -24.03 -3.15 1.26
N ASN A 260 -23.28 -2.46 2.11
CA ASN A 260 -22.92 -1.07 1.97
C ASN A 260 -21.76 -0.90 0.98
N GLN A 261 -21.97 -0.11 -0.07
CA GLN A 261 -20.97 0.12 -1.12
C GLN A 261 -19.72 0.89 -0.61
N LEU A 262 -19.88 1.76 0.40
CA LEU A 262 -18.77 2.45 1.04
C LEU A 262 -17.84 1.45 1.77
N GLY A 263 -18.41 0.62 2.64
CA GLY A 263 -17.65 -0.40 3.38
C GLY A 263 -16.98 -1.40 2.44
N MET A 264 -17.68 -1.81 1.38
CA MET A 264 -17.12 -2.66 0.33
C MET A 264 -15.88 -2.02 -0.30
N MET A 265 -15.95 -0.74 -0.69
CA MET A 265 -14.84 -0.07 -1.36
C MET A 265 -13.63 0.11 -0.44
N MET A 266 -13.85 0.52 0.82
CA MET A 266 -12.78 0.66 1.81
C MET A 266 -12.12 -0.70 2.11
N GLY A 267 -12.92 -1.75 2.29
CA GLY A 267 -12.41 -3.11 2.53
C GLY A 267 -11.65 -3.68 1.34
N CYS A 268 -12.15 -3.50 0.11
CA CYS A 268 -11.44 -3.88 -1.11
C CYS A 268 -10.09 -3.15 -1.23
N GLY A 269 -10.03 -1.84 -0.90
CA GLY A 269 -8.79 -1.09 -0.88
C GLY A 269 -7.75 -1.71 0.05
N CYS A 270 -8.12 -2.04 1.29
CA CYS A 270 -7.24 -2.74 2.22
C CYS A 270 -6.79 -4.10 1.68
N GLY A 271 -7.71 -4.88 1.10
CA GLY A 271 -7.42 -6.20 0.53
C GLY A 271 -6.43 -6.12 -0.63
N ILE A 272 -6.55 -5.12 -1.51
CA ILE A 272 -5.63 -4.93 -2.63
C ILE A 272 -4.23 -4.53 -2.12
N VAL A 273 -4.14 -3.67 -1.10
CA VAL A 273 -2.83 -3.33 -0.47
C VAL A 273 -2.16 -4.58 0.09
N PHE A 274 -2.89 -5.42 0.82
CA PHE A 274 -2.34 -6.68 1.35
C PHE A 274 -1.90 -7.62 0.24
N LEU A 275 -2.72 -7.79 -0.80
CA LEU A 275 -2.41 -8.66 -1.93
C LEU A 275 -1.14 -8.21 -2.68
N ILE A 276 -1.06 -6.93 -3.03
CA ILE A 276 0.09 -6.41 -3.78
C ILE A 276 1.35 -6.46 -2.93
N SER A 277 1.29 -6.05 -1.65
CA SER A 277 2.44 -6.11 -0.74
C SER A 277 2.93 -7.54 -0.54
N PHE A 278 2.02 -8.50 -0.38
CA PHE A 278 2.33 -9.92 -0.29
C PHE A 278 3.01 -10.43 -1.55
N LEU A 279 2.41 -10.22 -2.72
CA LEU A 279 2.95 -10.71 -4.00
C LEU A 279 4.33 -10.12 -4.29
N ILE A 280 4.52 -8.81 -4.11
CA ILE A 280 5.82 -8.18 -4.34
C ILE A 280 6.86 -8.75 -3.38
N ASN A 281 6.56 -8.87 -2.09
CA ASN A 281 7.50 -9.41 -1.11
C ASN A 281 7.89 -10.86 -1.42
N VAL A 282 6.93 -11.71 -1.82
CA VAL A 282 7.22 -13.09 -2.24
C VAL A 282 8.14 -13.11 -3.46
N LEU A 283 7.84 -12.33 -4.50
CA LEU A 283 8.64 -12.29 -5.73
C LEU A 283 10.06 -11.77 -5.48
N GLU A 284 10.23 -10.82 -4.55
CA GLU A 284 11.54 -10.32 -4.15
C GLU A 284 12.35 -11.34 -3.36
N ASN A 285 11.73 -12.01 -2.40
CA ASN A 285 12.40 -13.07 -1.66
C ASN A 285 12.80 -14.24 -2.55
N LEU A 286 12.06 -14.49 -3.65
CA LEU A 286 12.44 -15.48 -4.66
C LEU A 286 13.50 -14.96 -5.65
N GLY A 287 13.89 -13.68 -5.56
CA GLY A 287 14.86 -13.07 -6.48
C GLY A 287 14.35 -12.88 -7.90
N VAL A 288 13.01 -12.91 -8.11
CA VAL A 288 12.38 -12.68 -9.42
C VAL A 288 12.19 -11.18 -9.69
N PHE A 289 11.95 -10.41 -8.64
CA PHE A 289 11.71 -8.97 -8.73
C PHE A 289 12.91 -8.19 -8.19
N PRO A 290 13.23 -7.00 -8.77
CA PRO A 290 14.33 -6.17 -8.28
C PRO A 290 14.11 -5.83 -6.82
N GLN A 291 15.15 -5.99 -6.03
CA GLN A 291 15.08 -5.85 -4.59
C GLN A 291 14.90 -4.40 -4.17
N SER A 292 13.94 -4.19 -3.30
CA SER A 292 13.75 -2.93 -2.61
C SER A 292 13.01 -3.18 -1.29
N ILE A 293 12.90 -2.15 -0.48
CA ILE A 293 12.31 -2.22 0.86
C ILE A 293 10.79 -2.49 0.77
N THR A 294 10.40 -3.77 0.82
CA THR A 294 9.00 -4.20 0.96
C THR A 294 8.75 -4.81 2.33
N PHE A 295 7.51 -4.97 2.67
CA PHE A 295 7.14 -5.67 3.89
C PHE A 295 6.13 -6.79 3.60
N LEU A 296 6.27 -7.88 4.34
CA LEU A 296 5.27 -8.92 4.41
C LEU A 296 4.22 -8.50 5.45
N PRO A 297 2.94 -8.34 5.07
CA PRO A 297 1.91 -7.93 6.01
C PRO A 297 1.92 -8.79 7.28
N PHE A 298 1.83 -8.18 8.45
CA PHE A 298 1.81 -8.76 9.79
C PHE A 298 3.13 -9.39 10.29
N PHE A 299 4.01 -9.85 9.41
CA PHE A 299 5.21 -10.63 9.79
C PHE A 299 6.51 -9.83 9.74
N SER A 300 6.64 -8.84 8.86
CA SER A 300 7.84 -8.00 8.82
C SER A 300 8.07 -7.27 10.15
N ALA A 301 9.27 -7.38 10.72
CA ALA A 301 9.62 -6.86 12.03
C ALA A 301 9.74 -5.31 12.11
N GLY A 302 9.46 -4.60 11.03
CA GLY A 302 9.43 -3.13 11.02
C GLY A 302 8.24 -2.57 11.80
N GLY A 303 8.49 -1.70 12.78
CA GLY A 303 7.42 -1.12 13.60
C GLY A 303 6.30 -0.45 12.79
N SER A 304 6.67 0.34 11.77
CA SER A 304 5.71 0.98 10.86
C SER A 304 4.90 -0.04 10.04
N CYS A 305 5.54 -1.15 9.62
CA CYS A 305 4.88 -2.24 8.87
C CYS A 305 3.79 -2.91 9.70
N ILE A 306 4.10 -3.21 10.96
CA ILE A 306 3.18 -3.83 11.92
C ILE A 306 1.98 -2.90 12.14
N ILE A 307 2.24 -1.65 12.52
CA ILE A 307 1.18 -0.67 12.82
C ILE A 307 0.25 -0.49 11.62
N VAL A 308 0.79 -0.38 10.40
CA VAL A 308 -0.01 -0.21 9.19
C VAL A 308 -0.81 -1.47 8.86
N SER A 309 -0.20 -2.66 8.95
CA SER A 309 -0.92 -3.93 8.70
C SER A 309 -2.08 -4.13 9.66
N TYR A 310 -1.84 -3.96 10.96
CA TYR A 310 -2.88 -4.06 11.97
C TYR A 310 -3.94 -2.97 11.85
N GLY A 311 -3.55 -1.74 11.51
CA GLY A 311 -4.48 -0.64 11.31
C GLY A 311 -5.39 -0.85 10.10
N LEU A 312 -4.86 -1.28 8.95
CA LEU A 312 -5.67 -1.63 7.77
C LEU A 312 -6.63 -2.78 8.09
N MET A 313 -6.18 -3.79 8.87
CA MET A 313 -7.06 -4.86 9.32
C MET A 313 -8.15 -4.34 10.26
N GLY A 314 -7.85 -3.39 11.14
CA GLY A 314 -8.83 -2.71 11.99
C GLY A 314 -9.96 -2.06 11.18
N ILE A 315 -9.64 -1.41 10.05
CA ILE A 315 -10.64 -0.85 9.13
C ILE A 315 -11.50 -1.95 8.52
N VAL A 316 -10.91 -3.07 8.07
CA VAL A 316 -11.65 -4.22 7.53
C VAL A 316 -12.60 -4.80 8.58
N LEU A 317 -12.12 -4.98 9.81
CA LEU A 317 -12.93 -5.49 10.92
C LEU A 317 -14.07 -4.51 11.29
N SER A 318 -13.82 -3.20 11.23
CA SER A 318 -14.87 -2.18 11.40
C SER A 318 -15.97 -2.34 10.33
N THR A 319 -15.58 -2.46 9.06
CA THR A 319 -16.58 -2.69 8.00
C THR A 319 -17.38 -3.97 8.23
N TYR A 320 -16.76 -5.04 8.72
CA TYR A 320 -17.42 -6.31 9.05
C TYR A 320 -18.41 -6.15 10.21
N ARG A 321 -17.98 -5.47 11.29
CA ARG A 321 -18.83 -5.24 12.49
C ARG A 321 -20.12 -4.51 12.15
N TYR A 322 -20.03 -3.48 11.33
CA TYR A 322 -21.15 -2.59 10.99
C TYR A 322 -21.91 -3.01 9.71
N LYS A 323 -21.63 -4.19 9.13
CA LYS A 323 -22.16 -4.65 7.83
C LYS A 323 -23.69 -4.67 7.72
N ASN A 324 -24.38 -4.91 8.82
CA ASN A 324 -25.86 -5.04 8.87
C ASN A 324 -26.55 -3.76 9.35
N ILE A 325 -25.81 -2.77 9.84
CA ILE A 325 -26.36 -1.56 10.46
C ILE A 325 -26.73 -0.54 9.37
N TYR A 326 -25.91 -0.44 8.32
CA TYR A 326 -26.09 0.56 7.30
C TYR A 326 -26.75 0.01 6.03
N PRO A 327 -27.65 0.79 5.39
CA PRO A 327 -28.24 0.45 4.11
C PRO A 327 -27.14 0.46 3.01
N ARG A 328 -27.52 0.02 1.79
CA ARG A 328 -26.61 -0.01 0.63
C ARG A 328 -25.88 1.31 0.37
N HIS A 329 -26.57 2.41 0.62
CA HIS A 329 -26.06 3.78 0.55
C HIS A 329 -26.33 4.48 1.88
N PRO A 330 -25.39 4.50 2.83
CA PRO A 330 -25.55 5.22 4.07
C PRO A 330 -25.56 6.73 3.77
N GLU A 331 -26.54 7.42 4.33
CA GLU A 331 -26.54 8.86 4.34
C GLU A 331 -25.41 9.35 5.25
N THR A 332 -24.26 9.70 4.67
CA THR A 332 -23.29 10.51 5.39
C THR A 332 -23.85 11.92 5.41
N GLY A 333 -23.91 12.57 6.58
CA GLY A 333 -24.63 13.84 6.78
C GLY A 333 -24.29 15.01 5.83
N PHE A 334 -23.34 14.83 4.91
CA PHE A 334 -23.05 15.71 3.77
C PHE A 334 -23.82 15.34 2.49
N MET A 335 -24.41 14.13 2.39
CA MET A 335 -25.14 13.67 1.20
C MET A 335 -26.65 13.99 1.29
N SER A 336 -27.21 14.21 2.48
CA SER A 336 -28.64 14.50 2.66
C SER A 336 -29.05 15.82 2.02
N ILE A 337 -28.14 16.78 1.89
CA ILE A 337 -28.43 18.07 1.26
C ILE A 337 -28.58 17.94 -0.26
N ASN A 338 -27.82 17.08 -0.93
CA ASN A 338 -27.90 16.92 -2.38
C ASN A 338 -29.01 15.96 -2.85
N SER A 339 -29.45 15.01 -2.02
CA SER A 339 -30.56 14.12 -2.38
C SER A 339 -31.91 14.83 -2.29
N LYS A 340 -32.09 15.84 -1.41
CA LYS A 340 -33.28 16.66 -1.33
C LYS A 340 -33.41 17.61 -2.52
N VAL A 341 -32.29 18.12 -3.06
CA VAL A 341 -32.32 19.02 -4.23
C VAL A 341 -32.68 18.28 -5.53
N LYS A 342 -32.39 16.98 -5.64
CA LYS A 342 -32.75 16.15 -6.82
C LYS A 342 -34.19 15.62 -6.81
N LYS A 343 -34.92 15.73 -5.69
CA LYS A 343 -36.34 15.34 -5.61
C LYS A 343 -37.31 16.53 -5.86
N VAL A 344 -36.80 17.74 -6.06
CA VAL A 344 -37.57 18.97 -6.28
C VAL A 344 -37.35 19.58 -7.68
N SER A 345 -36.54 18.93 -8.54
CA SER A 345 -36.37 19.35 -9.95
C SER A 345 -36.85 18.26 -10.91
#